data_2575292ac8e2aafc641e416eec281ea8
#
_entry.id   2575292ac8e2aafc641e416eec281ea8
#
_cell.length_a   1.000
_cell.length_b   1.000
_cell.length_c   1.000
_cell.angle_alpha   90.00
_cell.angle_beta   90.00
_cell.angle_gamma   90.00
#
_symmetry.space_group_name_H-M   'P 1'
#
loop_
_entity.id
_entity.type
_entity.pdbx_description
1 polymer ?
#
loop_
_entity_poly.entity_id
_entity_poly.type
_entity_poly.pdbx_seq_one_letter_code
_entity_poly.pdbx_strand_id
1 'polypeptide(L)'
;MKRSSHPGAILKDELAELGLTPTAFARQIDVPPGRISQITAGKRDISADSALRFGHWFGMAPAFWLNLQAQFDLAAADRESGAVVRRLPTRETMSA
;
A
#
# COMPACT_ATOMS: atom_id res chain seq x y z
N MET A 1 -19.47 5.22 4.46
CA MET A 1 -18.10 4.95 4.97
C MET A 1 -17.15 4.67 3.82
N LYS A 2 -16.04 5.35 3.82
CA LYS A 2 -15.05 5.16 2.74
C LYS A 2 -14.26 3.88 2.95
N ARG A 3 -14.10 3.14 1.88
CA ARG A 3 -13.16 2.04 1.87
C ARG A 3 -11.76 2.59 1.71
N SER A 4 -10.80 1.95 2.36
CA SER A 4 -9.41 2.23 2.09
C SER A 4 -9.07 1.74 0.69
N SER A 5 -8.56 2.62 -0.14
CA SER A 5 -8.13 2.25 -1.48
C SER A 5 -6.79 1.55 -1.43
N HIS A 6 -6.58 0.60 -2.34
CA HIS A 6 -5.25 0.01 -2.50
C HIS A 6 -4.27 1.13 -2.82
N PRO A 7 -3.09 1.15 -2.19
CA PRO A 7 -2.12 2.24 -2.43
C PRO A 7 -1.68 2.35 -3.89
N GLY A 8 -1.83 1.29 -4.67
CA GLY A 8 -1.59 1.32 -6.10
C GLY A 8 -2.48 2.30 -6.85
N ALA A 9 -3.70 2.56 -6.35
CA ALA A 9 -4.60 3.53 -6.96
C ALA A 9 -4.04 4.95 -6.80
N ILE A 10 -3.43 5.23 -5.66
CA ILE A 10 -2.79 6.52 -5.42
C ILE A 10 -1.60 6.70 -6.36
N LEU A 11 -0.77 5.67 -6.49
CA LEU A 11 0.35 5.70 -7.44
C LEU A 11 -0.14 5.92 -8.86
N LYS A 12 -1.20 5.22 -9.26
CA LYS A 12 -1.77 5.35 -10.59
C LYS A 12 -2.19 6.80 -10.88
N ASP A 13 -2.87 7.43 -9.93
CA ASP A 13 -3.33 8.80 -10.08
C ASP A 13 -2.14 9.77 -10.19
N GLU A 14 -1.11 9.57 -9.36
CA GLU A 14 0.09 10.41 -9.40
C GLU A 14 0.80 10.30 -10.75
N LEU A 15 0.95 9.09 -11.25
CA LEU A 15 1.60 8.88 -12.55
C LEU A 15 0.78 9.48 -13.68
N ALA A 16 -0.55 9.38 -13.60
CA ALA A 16 -1.42 9.97 -14.62
C ALA A 16 -1.27 11.49 -14.66
N GLU A 17 -1.19 12.14 -13.50
CA GLU A 17 -0.99 13.58 -13.44
C GLU A 17 0.34 14.00 -14.02
N LEU A 18 1.37 13.17 -13.88
CA LEU A 18 2.71 13.46 -14.41
C LEU A 18 2.85 13.06 -15.87
N GLY A 19 1.85 12.41 -16.43
CA GLY A 19 1.91 11.92 -17.81
C GLY A 19 2.86 10.75 -17.99
N LEU A 20 3.12 9.99 -16.91
CA LEU A 20 4.01 8.83 -16.96
C LEU A 20 3.21 7.54 -17.04
N THR A 21 3.60 6.66 -17.96
CA THR A 21 3.06 5.30 -17.96
C THR A 21 3.73 4.47 -16.86
N PRO A 22 3.09 3.39 -16.39
CA PRO A 22 3.74 2.48 -15.45
C PRO A 22 5.08 1.96 -15.96
N THR A 23 5.18 1.66 -17.26
CA THR A 23 6.42 1.18 -17.87
C THR A 23 7.52 2.24 -17.81
N ALA A 24 7.18 3.49 -18.11
CA ALA A 24 8.15 4.58 -18.08
C ALA A 24 8.63 4.83 -16.65
N PHE A 25 7.72 4.77 -15.68
CA PHE A 25 8.08 4.94 -14.27
C PHE A 25 8.99 3.82 -13.79
N ALA A 26 8.64 2.57 -14.13
CA ALA A 26 9.46 1.41 -13.78
C ALA A 26 10.91 1.58 -14.25
N ARG A 27 11.06 2.11 -15.45
CA ARG A 27 12.40 2.37 -16.01
C ARG A 27 13.14 3.42 -15.21
N GLN A 28 12.45 4.46 -14.75
CA GLN A 28 13.04 5.53 -13.95
C GLN A 28 13.60 5.02 -12.62
N ILE A 29 12.96 4.03 -12.02
CA ILE A 29 13.33 3.51 -10.70
C ILE A 29 13.98 2.14 -10.76
N ASP A 30 14.31 1.68 -11.95
CA ASP A 30 15.05 0.44 -12.20
C ASP A 30 14.38 -0.80 -11.61
N VAL A 31 13.12 -1.00 -11.96
CA VAL A 31 12.38 -2.22 -11.61
C VAL A 31 11.73 -2.79 -12.87
N PRO A 32 11.38 -4.09 -12.85
CA PRO A 32 10.65 -4.66 -13.97
C PRO A 32 9.32 -3.94 -14.21
N PRO A 33 8.95 -3.68 -15.48
CA PRO A 33 7.69 -2.97 -15.78
C PRO A 33 6.47 -3.64 -15.15
N GLY A 34 6.44 -4.96 -15.10
CA GLY A 34 5.34 -5.71 -14.51
C GLY A 34 5.10 -5.39 -13.04
N ARG A 35 6.15 -5.03 -12.30
CA ARG A 35 6.00 -4.68 -10.87
C ARG A 35 5.06 -3.48 -10.74
N ILE A 36 5.29 -2.43 -11.53
CA ILE A 36 4.50 -1.20 -11.43
C ILE A 36 3.09 -1.42 -11.97
N SER A 37 2.95 -2.12 -13.10
CA SER A 37 1.64 -2.43 -13.66
C SER A 37 0.77 -3.22 -12.68
N GLN A 38 1.37 -4.17 -11.97
CA GLN A 38 0.64 -4.98 -10.98
C GLN A 38 0.26 -4.15 -9.76
N ILE A 39 1.14 -3.27 -9.30
CA ILE A 39 0.84 -2.40 -8.17
C ILE A 39 -0.31 -1.45 -8.51
N THR A 40 -0.25 -0.79 -9.66
CA THR A 40 -1.30 0.15 -10.08
C THR A 40 -2.63 -0.54 -10.36
N ALA A 41 -2.60 -1.82 -10.68
CA ALA A 41 -3.81 -2.62 -10.85
C ALA A 41 -4.35 -3.19 -9.54
N GLY A 42 -3.69 -2.95 -8.43
CA GLY A 42 -4.10 -3.46 -7.12
C GLY A 42 -3.81 -4.94 -6.92
N LYS A 43 -2.96 -5.52 -7.77
CA LYS A 43 -2.64 -6.96 -7.75
C LYS A 43 -1.35 -7.29 -7.02
N ARG A 44 -0.61 -6.29 -6.63
CA ARG A 44 0.65 -6.45 -5.91
C ARG A 44 0.75 -5.37 -4.85
N ASP A 45 1.19 -5.76 -3.65
CA ASP A 45 1.37 -4.84 -2.54
C ASP A 45 2.67 -4.06 -2.71
N ILE A 46 2.75 -2.91 -2.03
CA ILE A 46 3.96 -2.11 -2.01
C ILE A 46 4.88 -2.69 -0.94
N SER A 47 6.01 -3.25 -1.39
CA SER A 47 7.04 -3.77 -0.50
C SER A 47 7.95 -2.64 -0.02
N ALA A 48 8.81 -2.96 0.96
CA ALA A 48 9.81 -2.01 1.43
C ALA A 48 10.74 -1.56 0.31
N ASP A 49 11.13 -2.47 -0.58
CA ASP A 49 11.96 -2.12 -1.73
C ASP A 49 11.25 -1.12 -2.65
N SER A 50 9.98 -1.38 -2.96
CA SER A 50 9.19 -0.48 -3.79
C SER A 50 9.03 0.88 -3.11
N ALA A 51 8.76 0.88 -1.79
CA ALA A 51 8.61 2.12 -1.03
C ALA A 51 9.89 2.96 -1.04
N LEU A 52 11.05 2.32 -0.92
CA LEU A 52 12.35 3.02 -1.01
C LEU A 52 12.49 3.72 -2.34
N ARG A 53 12.18 3.03 -3.43
CA ARG A 53 12.32 3.57 -4.78
C ARG A 53 11.32 4.67 -5.06
N PHE A 54 10.07 4.49 -4.63
CA PHE A 54 9.04 5.51 -4.77
C PHE A 54 9.40 6.77 -3.97
N GLY A 55 9.79 6.59 -2.72
CA GLY A 55 10.18 7.70 -1.86
C GLY A 55 11.35 8.49 -2.42
N HIS A 56 12.35 7.79 -2.93
CA HIS A 56 13.50 8.43 -3.56
C HIS A 56 13.09 9.27 -4.77
N TRP A 57 12.28 8.69 -5.66
CA TRP A 57 11.90 9.35 -6.90
C TRP A 57 10.97 10.55 -6.64
N PHE A 58 9.99 10.40 -5.75
CA PHE A 58 9.04 11.46 -5.42
C PHE A 58 9.61 12.49 -4.44
N GLY A 59 10.75 12.21 -3.83
CA GLY A 59 11.35 13.10 -2.84
C GLY A 59 10.58 13.11 -1.52
N MET A 60 10.11 11.96 -1.07
CA MET A 60 9.34 11.83 0.15
C MET A 60 9.79 10.60 0.94
N ALA A 61 9.38 10.52 2.20
CA ALA A 61 9.75 9.40 3.06
C ALA A 61 9.15 8.10 2.54
N PRO A 62 9.93 7.01 2.44
CA PRO A 62 9.39 5.70 2.05
C PRO A 62 8.24 5.24 2.94
N ALA A 63 8.26 5.63 4.22
CA ALA A 63 7.21 5.26 5.17
C ALA A 63 5.82 5.72 4.72
N PHE A 64 5.71 6.79 3.94
CA PHE A 64 4.42 7.22 3.40
C PHE A 64 3.73 6.08 2.66
N TRP A 65 4.47 5.42 1.76
CA TRP A 65 3.92 4.33 0.94
C TRP A 65 3.62 3.08 1.77
N LEU A 66 4.49 2.76 2.73
CA LEU A 66 4.26 1.60 3.60
C LEU A 66 3.09 1.83 4.55
N ASN A 67 2.88 3.07 5.00
CA ASN A 67 1.74 3.40 5.85
C ASN A 67 0.43 3.25 5.07
N LEU A 68 0.40 3.65 3.80
CA LEU A 68 -0.78 3.45 2.96
C LEU A 68 -1.09 1.96 2.80
N GLN A 69 -0.06 1.16 2.58
CA GLN A 69 -0.22 -0.30 2.45
C GLN A 69 -0.74 -0.90 3.75
N ALA A 70 -0.15 -0.49 4.88
CA ALA A 70 -0.57 -1.00 6.19
C ALA A 70 -2.04 -0.65 6.49
N GLN A 71 -2.46 0.57 6.18
CA GLN A 71 -3.84 0.98 6.38
C GLN A 71 -4.81 0.15 5.53
N PHE A 72 -4.43 -0.11 4.29
CA PHE A 72 -5.23 -0.94 3.40
C PHE A 72 -5.33 -2.37 3.94
N ASP A 73 -4.20 -2.94 4.36
CA ASP A 73 -4.15 -4.31 4.86
C ASP A 73 -4.96 -4.46 6.16
N LEU A 74 -4.83 -3.49 7.07
CA LEU A 74 -5.57 -3.51 8.33
C LEU A 74 -7.07 -3.39 8.11
N ALA A 75 -7.49 -2.53 7.19
CA ALA A 75 -8.90 -2.39 6.86
C ALA A 75 -9.47 -3.68 6.28
N ALA A 76 -8.72 -4.35 5.42
CA ALA A 76 -9.13 -5.63 4.84
C ALA A 76 -9.23 -6.71 5.91
N ALA A 77 -8.22 -6.79 6.80
CA ALA A 77 -8.23 -7.75 7.88
C ALA A 77 -9.37 -7.50 8.86
N ASP A 78 -9.67 -6.24 9.14
CA ASP A 78 -10.77 -5.89 10.04
C ASP A 78 -12.13 -6.30 9.46
N ARG A 79 -12.32 -6.15 8.16
CA ARG A 79 -13.54 -6.60 7.50
C ARG A 79 -13.72 -8.12 7.61
N GLU A 80 -12.63 -8.86 7.53
CA GLU A 80 -12.66 -10.33 7.57
C GLU A 80 -12.76 -10.86 8.99
N SER A 81 -11.98 -10.32 9.91
CA SER A 81 -11.75 -10.93 11.23
C SER A 81 -12.02 -10.00 12.40
N GLY A 82 -12.30 -8.72 12.14
CA GLY A 82 -12.41 -7.74 13.21
C GLY A 82 -13.43 -8.08 14.28
N ALA A 83 -14.59 -8.57 13.87
CA ALA A 83 -15.66 -8.93 14.82
C ALA A 83 -15.22 -10.08 15.73
N VAL A 84 -14.55 -11.07 15.17
CA VAL A 84 -14.03 -12.22 15.94
C VAL A 84 -12.94 -11.76 16.88
N VAL A 85 -12.01 -10.94 16.38
CA VAL A 85 -10.88 -10.46 17.18
C VAL A 85 -11.37 -9.65 18.39
N ARG A 86 -12.37 -8.79 18.20
CA ARG A 86 -12.88 -7.94 19.28
C ARG A 86 -13.54 -8.74 20.41
N ARG A 87 -13.91 -10.00 20.16
CA ARG A 87 -14.46 -10.89 21.17
C ARG A 87 -13.41 -11.72 21.89
N LEU A 88 -12.16 -11.66 21.47
CA LEU A 88 -11.09 -12.42 22.12
C LEU A 88 -10.73 -11.82 23.47
N PRO A 89 -10.24 -12.64 24.40
CA PRO A 89 -9.73 -12.13 25.68
C PRO A 89 -8.61 -11.12 25.45
N THR A 90 -8.52 -10.16 26.34
CA THR A 90 -7.43 -9.21 26.37
C THR A 90 -6.53 -9.51 27.55
N ARG A 91 -5.40 -8.85 27.58
CA ARG A 91 -4.48 -8.96 28.72
C ARG A 91 -5.17 -8.57 30.05
N GLU A 92 -6.07 -7.57 29.97
CA GLU A 92 -6.79 -7.10 31.16
C GLU A 92 -7.78 -8.13 31.67
N THR A 93 -8.50 -8.80 30.76
CA THR A 93 -9.43 -9.86 31.16
C THR A 93 -8.69 -11.04 31.78
N MET A 94 -7.47 -11.33 31.32
CA MET A 94 -6.65 -12.39 31.92
C MET A 94 -6.20 -12.05 33.30
N SER A 95 -5.97 -10.79 33.62
CA SER A 95 -5.52 -10.34 34.94
C SER A 95 -6.64 -10.29 35.97
N ALA A 96 -7.87 -10.27 35.54
CA ALA A 96 -9.03 -10.28 36.42
C ALA A 96 -9.30 -11.70 36.93
#